data_b29bde02d3feb6049e87948b425c636f
#
_entry.id   b29bde02d3feb6049e87948b425c636f
#
_cell.length_a   1.000
_cell.length_b   1.000
_cell.length_c   1.000
_cell.angle_alpha   90.00
_cell.angle_beta   90.00
_cell.angle_gamma   90.00
#
_symmetry.space_group_name_H-M   'P 1'
#
loop_
_entity.id
_entity.type
_entity.pdbx_description
1 polymer ?
#
loop_
_entity_poly.entity_id
_entity_poly.type
_entity_poly.pdbx_seq_one_letter_code
_entity_poly.pdbx_strand_id
1 'polypeptide(L)'
;NTKTVEDFYLQVSMLAGNKMKNKENTLIFIDEVQAYPHLLTLLKFLSQDNKFTYIASGSLLGVTLSQTTSIPMGSIRKVRMFPLDFEEFLYANGMNELAISSMRKKFERFEALDESMHNKMLDLFRKFLLVGGLPDAVNAYLETKNIQAVRDIQDEIHDYYAADASKYDDEMKLKIRRIYDLIPSNMENKKKRIVVQSIENKRGKTFNNYADEFDYLISAGIALNVQAISNPTFPLIESTGKNLLKLYLNDVGILTGILY
;
A
#
# COMPACT_ATOMS: atom_id res chain seq x y z
N ASN A 1 22.84 16.63 -11.83
CA ASN A 1 22.41 17.58 -10.78
C ASN A 1 21.34 18.54 -11.32
N THR A 2 20.10 18.06 -11.32
CA THR A 2 18.93 18.84 -11.79
C THR A 2 18.50 19.79 -10.68
N LYS A 3 18.95 21.04 -10.75
CA LYS A 3 18.65 22.04 -9.69
C LYS A 3 17.55 23.02 -10.09
N THR A 4 17.34 23.22 -11.38
CA THR A 4 16.36 24.16 -11.92
C THR A 4 15.37 23.48 -12.84
N VAL A 5 14.27 24.17 -13.17
CA VAL A 5 13.26 23.70 -14.13
C VAL A 5 13.89 23.58 -15.53
N GLU A 6 14.75 24.50 -15.90
CA GLU A 6 15.49 24.51 -17.17
C GLU A 6 16.41 23.29 -17.29
N ASP A 7 17.19 22.97 -16.23
CA ASP A 7 18.06 21.80 -16.19
C ASP A 7 17.22 20.51 -16.35
N PHE A 8 16.06 20.46 -15.70
CA PHE A 8 15.16 19.32 -15.82
C PHE A 8 14.67 19.12 -17.25
N TYR A 9 14.19 20.18 -17.90
CA TYR A 9 13.72 20.09 -19.28
C TYR A 9 14.84 19.75 -20.26
N LEU A 10 16.03 20.28 -20.05
CA LEU A 10 17.18 19.94 -20.87
C LEU A 10 17.49 18.43 -20.77
N GLN A 11 17.56 17.87 -19.57
CA GLN A 11 17.84 16.45 -19.37
C GLN A 11 16.74 15.56 -19.98
N VAL A 12 15.47 15.89 -19.72
CA VAL A 12 14.34 15.13 -20.27
C VAL A 12 14.32 15.22 -21.78
N SER A 13 14.62 16.38 -22.36
CA SER A 13 14.71 16.56 -23.81
C SER A 13 15.84 15.74 -24.43
N MET A 14 16.98 15.65 -23.77
CA MET A 14 18.10 14.82 -24.22
C MET A 14 17.76 13.33 -24.21
N LEU A 15 16.99 12.87 -23.21
CA LEU A 15 16.56 11.48 -23.10
C LEU A 15 15.43 11.14 -24.09
N ALA A 16 14.45 12.01 -24.22
CA ALA A 16 13.26 11.75 -25.02
C ALA A 16 13.44 12.09 -26.52
N GLY A 17 14.37 12.99 -26.84
CA GLY A 17 14.59 13.44 -28.19
C GLY A 17 13.31 13.95 -28.88
N ASN A 18 13.08 13.53 -30.09
CA ASN A 18 11.89 13.92 -30.89
C ASN A 18 10.56 13.31 -30.39
N LYS A 19 10.58 12.45 -29.34
CA LYS A 19 9.37 11.88 -28.75
C LYS A 19 8.63 12.88 -27.88
N MET A 20 9.31 13.90 -27.39
CA MET A 20 8.73 14.92 -26.53
C MET A 20 7.90 15.89 -27.37
N LYS A 21 6.59 15.91 -27.12
CA LYS A 21 5.61 16.73 -27.83
C LYS A 21 5.03 17.81 -26.92
N ASN A 22 3.75 18.13 -27.08
CA ASN A 22 3.02 19.05 -26.24
C ASN A 22 2.46 18.36 -24.97
N LYS A 23 1.90 19.14 -24.06
CA LYS A 23 1.32 18.69 -22.79
C LYS A 23 0.27 17.58 -22.95
N GLU A 24 -0.56 17.68 -23.98
CA GLU A 24 -1.67 16.74 -24.19
C GLU A 24 -1.19 15.33 -24.56
N ASN A 25 0.01 15.25 -25.14
CA ASN A 25 0.58 14.01 -25.65
C ASN A 25 1.86 13.55 -24.91
N THR A 26 2.20 14.22 -23.79
CA THR A 26 3.43 13.92 -23.07
C THR A 26 3.16 13.82 -21.57
N LEU A 27 3.36 12.61 -21.03
CA LEU A 27 3.37 12.32 -19.62
C LEU A 27 4.81 12.08 -19.17
N ILE A 28 5.26 12.79 -18.14
CA ILE A 28 6.56 12.56 -17.51
C ILE A 28 6.31 11.78 -16.22
N PHE A 29 6.79 10.54 -16.20
CA PHE A 29 6.72 9.66 -15.04
C PHE A 29 8.08 9.61 -14.36
N ILE A 30 8.11 9.96 -13.06
CA ILE A 30 9.31 9.97 -12.23
C ILE A 30 9.15 8.86 -11.21
N ASP A 31 9.89 7.78 -11.41
CA ASP A 31 9.86 6.63 -10.51
C ASP A 31 10.87 6.80 -9.38
N GLU A 32 10.59 6.17 -8.22
CA GLU A 32 11.43 6.17 -7.03
C GLU A 32 11.87 7.59 -6.61
N VAL A 33 10.94 8.54 -6.61
CA VAL A 33 11.23 9.96 -6.37
C VAL A 33 11.86 10.22 -5.00
N GLN A 34 11.69 9.32 -4.01
CA GLN A 34 12.34 9.42 -2.70
C GLN A 34 13.86 9.27 -2.79
N ALA A 35 14.39 8.62 -3.83
CA ALA A 35 15.84 8.58 -4.10
C ALA A 35 16.38 9.96 -4.54
N TYR A 36 15.49 10.86 -4.94
CA TYR A 36 15.82 12.20 -5.45
C TYR A 36 14.99 13.29 -4.76
N PRO A 37 15.18 13.55 -3.46
CA PRO A 37 14.32 14.47 -2.70
C PRO A 37 14.23 15.89 -3.28
N HIS A 38 15.26 16.36 -3.99
CA HIS A 38 15.26 17.64 -4.67
C HIS A 38 14.21 17.73 -5.80
N LEU A 39 13.86 16.60 -6.43
CA LEU A 39 12.80 16.56 -7.46
C LEU A 39 11.41 16.78 -6.85
N LEU A 40 11.18 16.39 -5.60
CA LEU A 40 9.90 16.68 -4.91
C LEU A 40 9.67 18.19 -4.79
N THR A 41 10.72 18.94 -4.47
CA THR A 41 10.63 20.42 -4.44
C THR A 41 10.44 20.99 -5.84
N LEU A 42 11.11 20.41 -6.82
CA LEU A 42 11.04 20.87 -8.23
C LEU A 42 9.66 20.62 -8.85
N LEU A 43 8.95 19.54 -8.46
CA LEU A 43 7.61 19.22 -8.94
C LEU A 43 6.61 20.37 -8.77
N LYS A 44 6.76 21.17 -7.70
CA LYS A 44 5.94 22.38 -7.51
C LYS A 44 6.10 23.37 -8.67
N PHE A 45 7.33 23.66 -9.01
CA PHE A 45 7.64 24.62 -10.09
C PHE A 45 7.27 24.05 -11.46
N LEU A 46 7.52 22.76 -11.70
CA LEU A 46 7.12 22.06 -12.91
C LEU A 46 5.59 22.06 -13.09
N SER A 47 4.85 21.87 -11.99
CA SER A 47 3.38 21.94 -12.00
C SER A 47 2.87 23.36 -12.33
N GLN A 48 3.54 24.40 -11.80
CA GLN A 48 3.19 25.80 -12.08
C GLN A 48 3.51 26.22 -13.51
N ASP A 49 4.62 25.74 -14.07
CA ASP A 49 5.00 25.96 -15.46
C ASP A 49 4.03 25.30 -16.46
N ASN A 50 3.30 24.29 -16.00
CA ASN A 50 2.18 23.66 -16.72
C ASN A 50 2.53 23.14 -18.13
N LYS A 51 3.80 22.85 -18.39
CA LYS A 51 4.30 22.45 -19.71
C LYS A 51 3.98 21.00 -20.08
N PHE A 52 3.95 20.12 -19.07
CA PHE A 52 3.63 18.70 -19.23
C PHE A 52 2.74 18.20 -18.07
N THR A 53 2.27 16.98 -18.20
CA THR A 53 1.64 16.23 -17.09
C THR A 53 2.70 15.41 -16.37
N TYR A 54 2.70 15.45 -15.03
CA TYR A 54 3.70 14.78 -14.21
C TYR A 54 3.03 13.78 -13.30
N ILE A 55 3.62 12.60 -13.19
CA ILE A 55 3.31 11.59 -12.14
C ILE A 55 4.63 11.22 -11.49
N ALA A 56 4.65 11.17 -10.18
CA ALA A 56 5.79 10.68 -9.42
C ALA A 56 5.34 9.50 -8.55
N SER A 57 6.12 8.42 -8.54
CA SER A 57 5.93 7.25 -7.67
C SER A 57 7.05 7.12 -6.66
N GLY A 58 6.79 6.35 -5.60
CA GLY A 58 7.81 6.01 -4.62
C GLY A 58 7.25 5.12 -3.51
N SER A 59 7.94 4.04 -3.22
CA SER A 59 7.54 3.03 -2.24
C SER A 59 7.44 3.59 -0.81
N LEU A 60 8.32 4.54 -0.45
CA LEU A 60 8.36 5.22 0.86
C LEU A 60 7.91 6.67 0.80
N LEU A 61 7.12 7.03 -0.20
CA LEU A 61 6.72 8.42 -0.41
C LEU A 61 5.99 9.00 0.81
N GLY A 62 5.21 8.19 1.53
CA GLY A 62 4.54 8.59 2.77
C GLY A 62 5.52 9.01 3.86
N VAL A 63 6.59 8.24 4.06
CA VAL A 63 7.65 8.53 5.04
C VAL A 63 8.47 9.74 4.59
N THR A 64 8.90 9.76 3.33
CA THR A 64 9.70 10.85 2.77
C THR A 64 8.97 12.19 2.84
N LEU A 65 7.68 12.21 2.51
CA LEU A 65 6.87 13.43 2.60
C LEU A 65 6.70 13.92 4.04
N SER A 66 6.61 13.03 5.04
CA SER A 66 6.52 13.42 6.45
C SER A 66 7.82 14.07 6.96
N GLN A 67 8.95 13.70 6.38
CA GLN A 67 10.29 14.21 6.73
C GLN A 67 10.73 15.42 5.90
N THR A 68 10.00 15.74 4.82
CA THR A 68 10.36 16.84 3.91
C THR A 68 9.85 18.17 4.47
N THR A 69 10.74 19.13 4.64
CA THR A 69 10.44 20.47 5.20
C THR A 69 9.55 21.34 4.29
N SER A 70 9.40 21.00 3.03
CA SER A 70 8.60 21.75 2.05
C SER A 70 7.83 20.84 1.13
N ILE A 71 6.64 20.41 1.59
CA ILE A 71 5.67 19.75 0.69
C ILE A 71 4.99 20.85 -0.12
N PRO A 72 4.91 20.75 -1.45
CA PRO A 72 4.20 21.70 -2.29
C PRO A 72 2.68 21.55 -2.14
N MET A 73 2.15 21.99 -0.99
CA MET A 73 0.72 21.99 -0.70
C MET A 73 -0.06 22.73 -1.79
N GLY A 74 -1.10 22.09 -2.32
CA GLY A 74 -1.96 22.66 -3.37
C GLY A 74 -1.50 22.43 -4.81
N SER A 75 -0.25 21.98 -5.06
CA SER A 75 0.26 21.68 -6.41
C SER A 75 0.34 20.19 -6.71
N ILE A 76 0.15 19.32 -5.72
CA ILE A 76 0.26 17.87 -5.84
C ILE A 76 -1.02 17.20 -5.33
N ARG A 77 -1.55 16.27 -6.14
CA ARG A 77 -2.59 15.34 -5.72
C ARG A 77 -1.95 14.02 -5.31
N LYS A 78 -2.02 13.67 -4.03
CA LYS A 78 -1.55 12.39 -3.53
C LYS A 78 -2.61 11.31 -3.80
N VAL A 79 -2.20 10.23 -4.46
CA VAL A 79 -3.01 9.03 -4.68
C VAL A 79 -2.29 7.86 -4.03
N ARG A 80 -3.00 7.09 -3.21
CA ARG A 80 -2.47 5.85 -2.66
C ARG A 80 -2.80 4.69 -3.61
N MET A 81 -1.80 3.88 -3.90
CA MET A 81 -1.97 2.61 -4.58
C MET A 81 -2.05 1.50 -3.53
N PHE A 82 -3.06 0.67 -3.65
CA PHE A 82 -3.24 -0.51 -2.82
C PHE A 82 -3.06 -1.76 -3.69
N PRO A 83 -2.82 -2.95 -3.09
CA PRO A 83 -3.00 -4.20 -3.80
C PRO A 83 -4.39 -4.29 -4.44
N LEU A 84 -4.54 -5.09 -5.48
CA LEU A 84 -5.83 -5.33 -6.14
C LEU A 84 -6.84 -5.82 -5.12
N ASP A 85 -8.04 -5.28 -5.17
CA ASP A 85 -9.16 -5.80 -4.39
C ASP A 85 -9.78 -7.03 -5.07
N PHE A 86 -10.81 -7.61 -4.45
CA PHE A 86 -11.43 -8.82 -5.00
C PHE A 86 -12.11 -8.57 -6.36
N GLU A 87 -12.71 -7.40 -6.57
CA GLU A 87 -13.32 -7.05 -7.85
C GLU A 87 -12.26 -6.93 -8.95
N GLU A 88 -11.14 -6.27 -8.67
CA GLU A 88 -10.00 -6.17 -9.59
C GLU A 88 -9.37 -7.55 -9.87
N PHE A 89 -9.29 -8.42 -8.86
CA PHE A 89 -8.88 -9.82 -9.05
C PHE A 89 -9.84 -10.59 -9.95
N LEU A 90 -11.15 -10.36 -9.87
CA LEU A 90 -12.14 -10.94 -10.77
C LEU A 90 -11.91 -10.49 -12.21
N TYR A 91 -11.63 -9.20 -12.45
CA TYR A 91 -11.26 -8.70 -13.79
C TYR A 91 -10.00 -9.37 -14.31
N ALA A 92 -8.96 -9.47 -13.49
CA ALA A 92 -7.71 -10.17 -13.86
C ALA A 92 -7.94 -11.64 -14.22
N ASN A 93 -8.93 -12.30 -13.61
CA ASN A 93 -9.36 -13.66 -13.95
C ASN A 93 -10.36 -13.73 -15.11
N GLY A 94 -10.52 -12.66 -15.88
CA GLY A 94 -11.34 -12.63 -17.10
C GLY A 94 -12.84 -12.43 -16.88
N MET A 95 -13.27 -12.01 -15.69
CA MET A 95 -14.67 -11.65 -15.49
C MET A 95 -14.95 -10.30 -16.14
N ASN A 96 -16.05 -10.20 -16.86
CA ASN A 96 -16.42 -8.97 -17.55
C ASN A 96 -17.26 -8.04 -16.68
N GLU A 97 -17.28 -6.76 -17.06
CA GLU A 97 -18.02 -5.69 -16.39
C GLU A 97 -19.53 -6.00 -16.25
N LEU A 98 -20.13 -6.65 -17.27
CA LEU A 98 -21.56 -6.97 -17.24
C LEU A 98 -21.90 -7.95 -16.12
N ALA A 99 -21.05 -8.96 -15.88
CA ALA A 99 -21.25 -9.94 -14.82
C ALA A 99 -21.12 -9.24 -13.44
N ILE A 100 -20.10 -8.41 -13.25
CA ILE A 100 -19.87 -7.69 -11.99
C ILE A 100 -21.00 -6.70 -11.72
N SER A 101 -21.41 -5.90 -12.71
CA SER A 101 -22.54 -4.97 -12.59
C SER A 101 -23.86 -5.70 -12.28
N SER A 102 -24.08 -6.89 -12.86
CA SER A 102 -25.26 -7.70 -12.56
C SER A 102 -25.27 -8.19 -11.11
N MET A 103 -24.12 -8.67 -10.60
CA MET A 103 -23.98 -9.08 -9.21
C MET A 103 -24.22 -7.91 -8.25
N ARG A 104 -23.65 -6.75 -8.55
CA ARG A 104 -23.85 -5.52 -7.77
C ARG A 104 -25.34 -5.12 -7.70
N LYS A 105 -26.05 -5.14 -8.82
CA LYS A 105 -27.50 -4.87 -8.85
C LYS A 105 -28.30 -5.87 -8.01
N LYS A 106 -27.94 -7.16 -8.04
CA LYS A 106 -28.58 -8.18 -7.18
C LYS A 106 -28.33 -7.88 -5.70
N PHE A 107 -27.09 -7.53 -5.35
CA PHE A 107 -26.74 -7.14 -3.97
C PHE A 107 -27.55 -5.93 -3.51
N GLU A 108 -27.66 -4.88 -4.32
CA GLU A 108 -28.45 -3.67 -4.02
C GLU A 108 -29.94 -3.95 -3.82
N ARG A 109 -30.48 -5.00 -4.50
CA ARG A 109 -31.86 -5.44 -4.40
C ARG A 109 -32.11 -6.53 -3.37
N PHE A 110 -31.07 -6.94 -2.64
CA PHE A 110 -31.12 -8.08 -1.70
C PHE A 110 -31.55 -9.39 -2.38
N GLU A 111 -31.21 -9.58 -3.65
CA GLU A 111 -31.49 -10.77 -4.42
C GLU A 111 -30.30 -11.74 -4.34
N ALA A 112 -30.58 -13.03 -4.10
CA ALA A 112 -29.54 -14.06 -4.09
C ALA A 112 -28.96 -14.29 -5.49
N LEU A 113 -27.68 -14.68 -5.55
CA LEU A 113 -27.10 -15.27 -6.75
C LEU A 113 -27.66 -16.69 -6.94
N ASP A 114 -27.72 -17.15 -8.18
CA ASP A 114 -27.93 -18.56 -8.42
C ASP A 114 -26.79 -19.42 -7.87
N GLU A 115 -27.03 -20.67 -7.58
CA GLU A 115 -26.08 -21.55 -6.90
C GLU A 115 -24.76 -21.71 -7.69
N SER A 116 -24.83 -21.81 -9.01
CA SER A 116 -23.65 -21.95 -9.86
C SER A 116 -22.74 -20.71 -9.78
N MET A 117 -23.33 -19.52 -9.89
CA MET A 117 -22.60 -18.27 -9.77
C MET A 117 -22.03 -18.09 -8.36
N HIS A 118 -22.83 -18.39 -7.34
CA HIS A 118 -22.40 -18.33 -5.95
C HIS A 118 -21.17 -19.21 -5.70
N ASN A 119 -21.21 -20.46 -6.12
CA ASN A 119 -20.10 -21.39 -5.94
C ASN A 119 -18.85 -20.95 -6.71
N LYS A 120 -19.02 -20.41 -7.93
CA LYS A 120 -17.91 -19.83 -8.69
C LYS A 120 -17.27 -18.65 -7.96
N MET A 121 -18.08 -17.76 -7.38
CA MET A 121 -17.57 -16.62 -6.62
C MET A 121 -16.83 -17.07 -5.36
N LEU A 122 -17.33 -18.05 -4.63
CA LEU A 122 -16.66 -18.63 -3.47
C LEU A 122 -15.31 -19.26 -3.84
N ASP A 123 -15.23 -19.97 -4.97
CA ASP A 123 -13.97 -20.55 -5.44
C ASP A 123 -12.95 -19.46 -5.80
N LEU A 124 -13.37 -18.42 -6.54
CA LEU A 124 -12.49 -17.28 -6.86
C LEU A 124 -12.09 -16.50 -5.62
N PHE A 125 -12.98 -16.34 -4.63
CA PHE A 125 -12.65 -15.68 -3.37
C PHE A 125 -11.63 -16.47 -2.56
N ARG A 126 -11.75 -17.80 -2.49
CA ARG A 126 -10.73 -18.65 -1.84
C ARG A 126 -9.37 -18.51 -2.54
N LYS A 127 -9.35 -18.45 -3.87
CA LYS A 127 -8.12 -18.20 -4.64
C LYS A 127 -7.54 -16.83 -4.32
N PHE A 128 -8.37 -15.80 -4.26
CA PHE A 128 -7.95 -14.46 -3.87
C PHE A 128 -7.33 -14.43 -2.46
N LEU A 129 -7.90 -15.15 -1.49
CA LEU A 129 -7.33 -15.23 -0.15
C LEU A 129 -5.94 -15.90 -0.14
N LEU A 130 -5.67 -16.82 -1.07
CA LEU A 130 -4.36 -17.47 -1.20
C LEU A 130 -3.35 -16.64 -1.98
N VAL A 131 -3.79 -16.01 -3.06
CA VAL A 131 -2.92 -15.28 -4.01
C VAL A 131 -2.70 -13.84 -3.55
N GLY A 132 -3.72 -13.22 -2.96
CA GLY A 132 -3.73 -11.79 -2.67
C GLY A 132 -3.99 -10.93 -3.89
N GLY A 133 -3.72 -9.63 -3.73
CA GLY A 133 -3.90 -8.61 -4.75
C GLY A 133 -2.59 -7.97 -5.23
N LEU A 134 -1.43 -8.46 -4.79
CA LEU A 134 -0.16 -7.94 -5.30
C LEU A 134 0.03 -8.35 -6.76
N PRO A 135 0.32 -7.39 -7.67
CA PRO A 135 0.31 -7.65 -9.11
C PRO A 135 1.22 -8.82 -9.53
N ASP A 136 2.41 -8.94 -8.96
CA ASP A 136 3.35 -10.02 -9.32
C ASP A 136 2.82 -11.39 -8.90
N ALA A 137 2.22 -11.49 -7.71
CA ALA A 137 1.59 -12.71 -7.23
C ALA A 137 0.36 -13.09 -8.08
N VAL A 138 -0.45 -12.11 -8.48
CA VAL A 138 -1.60 -12.32 -9.36
C VAL A 138 -1.15 -12.77 -10.74
N ASN A 139 -0.14 -12.13 -11.33
CA ASN A 139 0.41 -12.50 -12.64
C ASN A 139 0.98 -13.93 -12.62
N ALA A 140 1.80 -14.26 -11.62
CA ALA A 140 2.35 -15.61 -11.46
C ALA A 140 1.24 -16.67 -11.37
N TYR A 141 0.18 -16.38 -10.61
CA TYR A 141 -0.98 -17.26 -10.55
C TYR A 141 -1.71 -17.40 -11.89
N LEU A 142 -1.92 -16.29 -12.60
CA LEU A 142 -2.61 -16.33 -13.90
C LEU A 142 -1.84 -17.11 -14.95
N GLU A 143 -0.53 -16.98 -14.97
CA GLU A 143 0.36 -17.64 -15.93
C GLU A 143 0.57 -19.12 -15.61
N THR A 144 0.82 -19.46 -14.36
CA THR A 144 1.27 -20.81 -13.97
C THR A 144 0.17 -21.67 -13.35
N LYS A 145 -0.86 -21.06 -12.75
CA LYS A 145 -1.86 -21.70 -11.88
C LYS A 145 -1.21 -22.46 -10.70
N ASN A 146 0.02 -22.12 -10.36
CA ASN A 146 0.83 -22.78 -9.33
C ASN A 146 0.89 -21.91 -8.08
N ILE A 147 0.37 -22.39 -6.96
CA ILE A 147 0.41 -21.69 -5.68
C ILE A 147 1.84 -21.60 -5.12
N GLN A 148 2.72 -22.56 -5.42
CA GLN A 148 4.11 -22.48 -4.96
C GLN A 148 4.82 -21.27 -5.59
N ALA A 149 4.63 -21.01 -6.88
CA ALA A 149 5.20 -19.82 -7.53
C ALA A 149 4.69 -18.51 -6.92
N VAL A 150 3.42 -18.50 -6.46
CA VAL A 150 2.86 -17.37 -5.72
C VAL A 150 3.53 -17.21 -4.36
N ARG A 151 3.77 -18.32 -3.65
CA ARG A 151 4.47 -18.32 -2.35
C ARG A 151 5.87 -17.76 -2.45
N ASP A 152 6.62 -18.18 -3.45
CA ASP A 152 7.98 -17.70 -3.67
C ASP A 152 8.01 -16.16 -3.80
N ILE A 153 7.04 -15.57 -4.52
CA ILE A 153 6.89 -14.10 -4.62
C ILE A 153 6.48 -13.48 -3.28
N GLN A 154 5.56 -14.11 -2.55
CA GLN A 154 5.13 -13.60 -1.24
C GLN A 154 6.29 -13.58 -0.24
N ASP A 155 7.14 -14.60 -0.25
CA ASP A 155 8.33 -14.69 0.59
C ASP A 155 9.36 -13.61 0.23
N GLU A 156 9.59 -13.37 -1.06
CA GLU A 156 10.44 -12.26 -1.53
C GLU A 156 9.91 -10.90 -1.02
N ILE A 157 8.61 -10.68 -1.05
CA ILE A 157 8.01 -9.42 -0.56
C ILE A 157 8.18 -9.28 0.96
N HIS A 158 8.05 -10.37 1.72
CA HIS A 158 8.35 -10.37 3.15
C HIS A 158 9.79 -9.93 3.42
N ASP A 159 10.73 -10.47 2.64
CA ASP A 159 12.14 -10.10 2.75
C ASP A 159 12.38 -8.63 2.37
N TYR A 160 11.69 -8.10 1.35
CA TYR A 160 11.74 -6.68 1.00
C TYR A 160 11.22 -5.78 2.10
N TYR A 161 10.10 -6.12 2.74
CA TYR A 161 9.59 -5.34 3.87
C TYR A 161 10.57 -5.31 5.04
N ALA A 162 11.22 -6.45 5.31
CA ALA A 162 12.27 -6.53 6.33
C ALA A 162 13.53 -5.73 5.95
N ALA A 163 13.92 -5.75 4.66
CA ALA A 163 15.08 -5.04 4.15
C ALA A 163 14.86 -3.52 4.09
N ASP A 164 13.67 -3.07 3.74
CA ASP A 164 13.36 -1.64 3.63
C ASP A 164 13.40 -0.93 4.99
N ALA A 165 13.07 -1.65 6.07
CA ALA A 165 13.32 -1.19 7.43
C ALA A 165 14.81 -0.97 7.75
N SER A 166 15.74 -1.49 6.91
CA SER A 166 17.19 -1.38 7.11
C SER A 166 17.76 0.03 6.94
N LYS A 167 16.97 0.97 6.46
CA LYS A 167 17.33 2.40 6.37
C LYS A 167 17.40 3.09 7.73
N TYR A 168 16.91 2.43 8.78
CA TYR A 168 16.97 2.88 10.16
C TYR A 168 18.11 2.22 10.92
N ASP A 169 18.37 2.69 12.13
CA ASP A 169 19.33 2.04 13.02
C ASP A 169 18.89 0.60 13.36
N ASP A 170 19.84 -0.23 13.77
CA ASP A 170 19.60 -1.66 14.00
C ASP A 170 18.53 -1.93 15.08
N GLU A 171 18.42 -1.06 16.08
CA GLU A 171 17.44 -1.21 17.16
C GLU A 171 16.01 -0.96 16.65
N MET A 172 15.79 0.12 15.91
CA MET A 172 14.50 0.47 15.31
C MET A 172 14.08 -0.60 14.29
N LYS A 173 15.01 -1.06 13.46
CA LYS A 173 14.77 -2.14 12.49
C LYS A 173 14.27 -3.41 13.16
N LEU A 174 14.90 -3.84 14.26
CA LEU A 174 14.49 -5.02 15.00
C LEU A 174 13.09 -4.85 15.62
N LYS A 175 12.74 -3.67 16.10
CA LYS A 175 11.42 -3.39 16.65
C LYS A 175 10.35 -3.39 15.55
N ILE A 176 10.61 -2.76 14.40
CA ILE A 176 9.72 -2.79 13.22
C ILE A 176 9.43 -4.23 12.81
N ARG A 177 10.47 -5.06 12.66
CA ARG A 177 10.31 -6.47 12.29
C ARG A 177 9.48 -7.24 13.32
N ARG A 178 9.75 -7.08 14.60
CA ARG A 178 8.98 -7.74 15.67
C ARG A 178 7.50 -7.34 15.66
N ILE A 179 7.20 -6.07 15.42
CA ILE A 179 5.81 -5.60 15.29
C ILE A 179 5.14 -6.23 14.10
N TYR A 180 5.82 -6.26 12.95
CA TYR A 180 5.33 -6.88 11.73
C TYR A 180 5.02 -8.38 11.93
N ASP A 181 5.95 -9.13 12.49
CA ASP A 181 5.81 -10.57 12.76
C ASP A 181 4.69 -10.89 13.77
N LEU A 182 4.34 -9.93 14.62
CA LEU A 182 3.24 -10.07 15.59
C LEU A 182 1.85 -9.79 14.99
N ILE A 183 1.74 -9.20 13.80
CA ILE A 183 0.44 -8.86 13.21
C ILE A 183 -0.47 -10.08 13.07
N PRO A 184 -0.05 -11.21 12.47
CA PRO A 184 -0.90 -12.38 12.31
C PRO A 184 -1.40 -12.93 13.64
N SER A 185 -0.51 -13.12 14.62
CA SER A 185 -0.86 -13.64 15.93
C SER A 185 -1.81 -12.73 16.72
N ASN A 186 -1.68 -11.41 16.55
CA ASN A 186 -2.61 -10.46 17.15
C ASN A 186 -3.99 -10.48 16.49
N MET A 187 -4.08 -10.86 15.21
CA MET A 187 -5.37 -11.04 14.53
C MET A 187 -6.13 -12.27 15.01
N GLU A 188 -5.45 -13.34 15.41
CA GLU A 188 -6.05 -14.57 15.96
C GLU A 188 -6.56 -14.37 17.39
N ASN A 189 -5.94 -13.51 18.18
CA ASN A 189 -6.32 -13.25 19.54
C ASN A 189 -7.76 -12.76 19.69
N LYS A 190 -8.47 -13.20 20.74
CA LYS A 190 -9.85 -12.75 21.04
C LYS A 190 -9.99 -11.22 21.07
N LYS A 191 -8.98 -10.51 21.58
CA LYS A 191 -8.98 -9.05 21.67
C LYS A 191 -8.59 -8.37 20.36
N LYS A 192 -7.99 -9.10 19.41
CA LYS A 192 -7.58 -8.62 18.08
C LYS A 192 -6.91 -7.24 18.11
N ARG A 193 -6.00 -7.01 19.05
CA ARG A 193 -5.26 -5.76 19.22
C ARG A 193 -3.80 -6.04 19.45
N ILE A 194 -2.95 -5.09 19.14
CA ILE A 194 -1.52 -5.20 19.43
C ILE A 194 -1.30 -5.20 20.94
N VAL A 195 -0.54 -6.20 21.40
CA VAL A 195 -0.08 -6.31 22.77
C VAL A 195 1.35 -5.81 22.83
N VAL A 196 1.53 -4.55 23.24
CA VAL A 196 2.85 -3.87 23.26
C VAL A 196 3.90 -4.67 24.07
N GLN A 197 3.50 -5.35 25.13
CA GLN A 197 4.42 -6.18 25.93
C GLN A 197 5.07 -7.30 25.12
N SER A 198 4.38 -7.83 24.09
CA SER A 198 4.90 -8.92 23.26
C SER A 198 6.02 -8.48 22.30
N ILE A 199 6.18 -7.18 22.03
CA ILE A 199 7.19 -6.67 21.10
C ILE A 199 8.61 -6.96 21.61
N GLU A 200 8.86 -6.76 22.89
CA GLU A 200 10.18 -6.99 23.51
C GLU A 200 10.14 -7.86 24.77
N ASN A 201 8.99 -8.44 25.12
CA ASN A 201 8.77 -9.18 26.38
C ASN A 201 9.11 -8.35 27.65
N LYS A 202 8.99 -7.01 27.58
CA LYS A 202 9.31 -6.10 28.67
C LYS A 202 8.03 -5.52 29.28
N ARG A 203 7.93 -5.53 30.61
CA ARG A 203 6.85 -4.86 31.35
C ARG A 203 7.05 -3.34 31.37
N GLY A 204 5.96 -2.58 31.48
CA GLY A 204 5.99 -1.12 31.62
C GLY A 204 6.17 -0.33 30.33
N LYS A 205 6.30 -0.99 29.18
CA LYS A 205 6.30 -0.33 27.87
C LYS A 205 4.87 0.02 27.46
N THR A 206 4.71 1.19 26.88
CA THR A 206 3.44 1.72 26.36
C THR A 206 3.52 1.86 24.86
N PHE A 207 2.39 2.13 24.22
CA PHE A 207 2.31 2.39 22.78
C PHE A 207 3.27 3.50 22.34
N ASN A 208 3.42 4.56 23.13
CA ASN A 208 4.29 5.70 22.82
C ASN A 208 5.78 5.31 22.68
N ASN A 209 6.20 4.20 23.28
CA ASN A 209 7.60 3.73 23.15
C ASN A 209 7.91 3.11 21.77
N TYR A 210 6.90 2.91 20.95
CA TYR A 210 6.99 2.29 19.62
C TYR A 210 6.23 3.11 18.56
N ALA A 211 5.97 4.39 18.84
CA ALA A 211 5.18 5.23 17.96
C ALA A 211 5.83 5.37 16.58
N ASP A 212 7.12 5.56 16.52
CA ASP A 212 7.87 5.73 15.27
C ASP A 212 7.86 4.46 14.42
N GLU A 213 7.97 3.28 15.05
CA GLU A 213 7.91 2.00 14.37
C GLU A 213 6.50 1.71 13.82
N PHE A 214 5.45 2.05 14.56
CA PHE A 214 4.07 1.96 14.06
C PHE A 214 3.82 2.92 12.91
N ASP A 215 4.24 4.18 13.07
CA ASP A 215 4.08 5.21 12.05
C ASP A 215 4.83 4.84 10.77
N TYR A 216 5.99 4.20 10.88
CA TYR A 216 6.70 3.66 9.73
C TYR A 216 5.86 2.61 8.99
N LEU A 217 5.42 1.55 9.66
CA LEU A 217 4.66 0.46 9.02
C LEU A 217 3.38 0.97 8.34
N ILE A 218 2.71 1.95 8.96
CA ILE A 218 1.48 2.54 8.43
C ILE A 218 1.78 3.48 7.26
N SER A 219 2.79 4.35 7.39
CA SER A 219 3.14 5.35 6.38
C SER A 219 3.78 4.73 5.15
N ALA A 220 4.54 3.65 5.32
CA ALA A 220 5.09 2.84 4.23
C ALA A 220 4.00 2.01 3.51
N GLY A 221 2.79 1.92 4.07
CA GLY A 221 1.70 1.15 3.47
C GLY A 221 1.83 -0.37 3.66
N ILE A 222 2.74 -0.81 4.52
CA ILE A 222 2.96 -2.23 4.85
C ILE A 222 1.81 -2.76 5.72
N ALA A 223 1.32 -1.92 6.63
CA ALA A 223 0.20 -2.25 7.50
C ALA A 223 -0.92 -1.22 7.42
N LEU A 224 -2.15 -1.69 7.58
CA LEU A 224 -3.35 -0.89 7.69
C LEU A 224 -3.73 -0.77 9.17
N ASN A 225 -3.92 0.45 9.65
CA ASN A 225 -4.30 0.70 11.03
C ASN A 225 -5.82 0.85 11.18
N VAL A 226 -6.35 0.24 12.23
CA VAL A 226 -7.74 0.41 12.64
C VAL A 226 -7.76 0.82 14.11
N GLN A 227 -8.35 1.97 14.37
CA GLN A 227 -8.49 2.52 15.73
C GLN A 227 -9.89 2.27 16.28
N ALA A 228 -9.98 1.93 17.56
CA ALA A 228 -11.26 1.82 18.22
C ALA A 228 -11.80 3.22 18.57
N ILE A 229 -13.07 3.42 18.34
CA ILE A 229 -13.81 4.61 18.79
C ILE A 229 -14.69 4.24 20.00
N SER A 230 -14.64 5.07 21.02
CA SER A 230 -15.45 4.88 22.24
C SER A 230 -16.87 5.44 22.09
N ASN A 231 -17.03 6.48 21.29
CA ASN A 231 -18.32 7.11 21.01
C ASN A 231 -18.44 7.44 19.51
N PRO A 232 -19.40 6.88 18.77
CA PRO A 232 -19.55 7.09 17.33
C PRO A 232 -20.21 8.45 16.97
N THR A 233 -19.82 9.52 17.64
CA THR A 233 -20.23 10.90 17.30
C THR A 233 -19.17 11.58 16.43
N PHE A 234 -19.58 12.37 15.45
CA PHE A 234 -18.67 13.13 14.61
C PHE A 234 -18.16 14.38 15.36
N PRO A 235 -16.85 14.73 15.18
CA PRO A 235 -15.85 14.02 14.40
C PRO A 235 -15.30 12.77 15.12
N LEU A 236 -15.28 11.62 14.44
CA LEU A 236 -14.90 10.33 15.01
C LEU A 236 -13.50 10.32 15.64
N ILE A 237 -12.60 11.15 15.12
CA ILE A 237 -11.20 11.23 15.57
C ILE A 237 -11.08 11.65 17.04
N GLU A 238 -12.03 12.43 17.56
CA GLU A 238 -12.02 12.91 18.95
C GLU A 238 -12.30 11.77 19.95
N SER A 239 -12.97 10.72 19.50
CA SER A 239 -13.35 9.59 20.32
C SER A 239 -12.43 8.36 20.11
N THR A 240 -11.33 8.50 19.38
CA THR A 240 -10.38 7.40 19.18
C THR A 240 -9.63 7.09 20.47
N GLY A 241 -9.65 5.80 20.85
CA GLY A 241 -8.88 5.32 21.99
C GLY A 241 -7.41 5.17 21.63
N LYS A 242 -6.55 6.04 22.16
CA LYS A 242 -5.10 6.09 21.84
C LYS A 242 -4.34 4.75 22.00
N ASN A 243 -4.90 3.80 22.75
CA ASN A 243 -4.23 2.53 23.09
C ASN A 243 -4.94 1.30 22.52
N LEU A 244 -5.91 1.48 21.61
CA LEU A 244 -6.68 0.39 21.03
C LEU A 244 -6.49 0.35 19.53
N LEU A 245 -5.27 -0.03 19.12
CA LEU A 245 -4.87 -0.17 17.73
C LEU A 245 -4.91 -1.64 17.30
N LYS A 246 -5.48 -1.88 16.12
CA LYS A 246 -5.28 -3.11 15.33
C LYS A 246 -4.44 -2.79 14.13
N LEU A 247 -3.54 -3.69 13.78
CA LEU A 247 -2.87 -3.68 12.49
C LEU A 247 -3.34 -4.87 11.67
N TYR A 248 -3.55 -4.62 10.38
CA TYR A 248 -3.76 -5.62 9.36
C TYR A 248 -2.64 -5.50 8.34
N LEU A 249 -2.19 -6.61 7.75
CA LEU A 249 -1.31 -6.52 6.59
C LEU A 249 -2.06 -5.90 5.42
N ASN A 250 -1.34 -5.23 4.54
CA ASN A 250 -1.89 -4.54 3.38
C ASN A 250 -2.49 -5.47 2.33
N ASP A 251 -2.13 -6.77 2.39
CA ASP A 251 -2.59 -7.78 1.45
C ASP A 251 -2.92 -9.11 2.15
N VAL A 252 -3.99 -9.77 1.69
CA VAL A 252 -4.45 -11.04 2.27
C VAL A 252 -3.56 -12.22 1.88
N GLY A 253 -2.93 -12.17 0.72
CA GLY A 253 -1.98 -13.19 0.25
C GLY A 253 -0.70 -13.17 1.09
N ILE A 254 -0.22 -11.99 1.44
CA ILE A 254 0.92 -11.82 2.35
C ILE A 254 0.60 -12.43 3.72
N LEU A 255 -0.59 -12.18 4.26
CA LEU A 255 -1.02 -12.82 5.52
C LEU A 255 -1.05 -14.35 5.40
N THR A 256 -1.58 -14.86 4.30
CA THR A 256 -1.66 -16.30 4.07
C THR A 256 -0.26 -16.91 3.89
N GLY A 257 0.68 -16.18 3.26
CA GLY A 257 2.08 -16.58 3.14
C GLY A 257 2.78 -16.80 4.47
N ILE A 258 2.51 -15.96 5.48
CA ILE A 258 3.07 -16.11 6.83
C ILE A 258 2.46 -17.30 7.58
N LEU A 259 1.18 -17.61 7.34
CA LEU A 259 0.44 -18.62 8.13
C LEU A 259 0.63 -20.06 7.62
N TYR A 260 0.98 -20.24 6.37
CA TYR A 260 1.06 -21.53 5.67
C TYR A 260 2.33 -21.65 4.82
#